data_67a27ed18f3063dd0bfa06c68e61627a
#
_entry.id   67a27ed18f3063dd0bfa06c68e61627a
#
_cell.length_a   1.000
_cell.length_b   1.000
_cell.length_c   1.000
_cell.angle_alpha   90.00
_cell.angle_beta   90.00
_cell.angle_gamma   90.00
#
_symmetry.space_group_name_H-M   'P 1'
#
loop_
_entity.id
_entity.type
_entity.pdbx_description
1 polymer ?
#
loop_
_entity_poly.entity_id
_entity_poly.type
_entity_poly.pdbx_seq_one_letter_code
_entity_poly.pdbx_strand_id
1 'polypeptide(L)'
;LKTAVPETPHQIQDAARERGRAAADHLSRVNGARGLQAAVLALLLPAGSRRAARAWQIETQATTGAQALREHIANLPPAARLPWLEVLLVRLRGQALATRQALLEATRRVMAARGTVRPIDRLHWLMMRQCLGQASAASAQAAAQSDLSHLPATDVLAVARYCAFLSRMVPVELHDDANATEVTATDAAASAAWYASAMARWEPHNNIPPCAPPDIDGLVQALQELQALAWMQRPVLARDWVTAALQHSRHGRLADAAADALRLSCALLESPLPPELERHYQGAAEALPS
;
A
#
# COMPACT_ATOMS: atom_id res chain seq x y z
N LEU A 1 -29.26 38.46 2.14
CA LEU A 1 -28.08 37.71 2.61
C LEU A 1 -28.58 36.50 3.38
N LYS A 2 -28.52 35.27 2.74
CA LYS A 2 -28.76 34.01 3.45
C LYS A 2 -27.49 33.71 4.25
N THR A 3 -27.54 33.89 5.55
CA THR A 3 -26.53 33.37 6.48
C THR A 3 -26.55 31.84 6.39
N ALA A 4 -25.50 31.24 5.88
CA ALA A 4 -25.34 29.79 5.91
C ALA A 4 -25.25 29.38 7.39
N VAL A 5 -26.13 28.48 7.81
CA VAL A 5 -26.09 27.85 9.13
C VAL A 5 -24.82 27.00 9.15
N PRO A 6 -23.93 27.11 10.14
CA PRO A 6 -22.74 26.26 10.22
C PRO A 6 -23.16 24.80 10.35
N GLU A 7 -22.63 23.95 9.44
CA GLU A 7 -22.86 22.50 9.47
C GLU A 7 -22.32 21.92 10.78
N THR A 8 -23.07 21.01 11.38
CA THR A 8 -22.61 20.29 12.56
C THR A 8 -21.54 19.25 12.19
N PRO A 9 -20.61 18.90 13.10
CA PRO A 9 -19.59 17.87 12.83
C PRO A 9 -20.18 16.56 12.29
N HIS A 10 -21.37 16.18 12.76
CA HIS A 10 -22.09 14.98 12.31
C HIS A 10 -22.53 15.10 10.84
N GLN A 11 -23.08 16.25 10.45
CA GLN A 11 -23.51 16.49 9.06
C GLN A 11 -22.32 16.48 8.09
N ILE A 12 -21.17 17.01 8.49
CA ILE A 12 -19.92 16.98 7.71
C ILE A 12 -19.48 15.52 7.50
N GLN A 13 -19.55 14.71 8.56
CA GLN A 13 -19.15 13.31 8.51
C GLN A 13 -20.08 12.47 7.63
N ASP A 14 -21.39 12.68 7.73
CA ASP A 14 -22.39 11.98 6.91
C ASP A 14 -22.26 12.36 5.43
N ALA A 15 -22.06 13.63 5.13
CA ALA A 15 -21.78 14.09 3.78
C ALA A 15 -20.48 13.52 3.20
N ALA A 16 -19.44 13.34 4.02
CA ALA A 16 -18.20 12.70 3.61
C ALA A 16 -18.40 11.21 3.31
N ARG A 17 -19.17 10.49 4.13
CA ARG A 17 -19.52 9.08 3.88
C ARG A 17 -20.32 8.92 2.59
N GLU A 18 -21.28 9.78 2.34
CA GLU A 18 -22.09 9.74 1.13
C GLU A 18 -21.25 9.99 -0.13
N ARG A 19 -20.34 10.98 -0.08
CA ARG A 19 -19.39 11.20 -1.18
C ARG A 19 -18.47 10.00 -1.41
N GLY A 20 -18.00 9.36 -0.34
CA GLY A 20 -17.19 8.14 -0.44
C GLY A 20 -17.95 6.98 -1.10
N ARG A 21 -19.22 6.78 -0.72
CA ARG A 21 -20.10 5.77 -1.35
C ARG A 21 -20.32 6.05 -2.81
N ALA A 22 -20.65 7.29 -3.17
CA ALA A 22 -20.85 7.69 -4.57
C ALA A 22 -19.59 7.49 -5.41
N ALA A 23 -18.39 7.75 -4.82
CA ALA A 23 -17.12 7.48 -5.48
C ALA A 23 -16.88 5.98 -5.71
N ALA A 24 -17.20 5.14 -4.73
CA ALA A 24 -17.11 3.68 -4.85
C ALA A 24 -18.05 3.15 -5.93
N ASP A 25 -19.29 3.61 -5.96
CA ASP A 25 -20.27 3.28 -6.99
C ASP A 25 -19.80 3.68 -8.40
N HIS A 26 -19.16 4.83 -8.51
CA HIS A 26 -18.58 5.27 -9.77
C HIS A 26 -17.43 4.35 -10.21
N LEU A 27 -16.51 4.03 -9.31
CA LEU A 27 -15.38 3.12 -9.58
C LEU A 27 -15.83 1.70 -9.95
N SER A 28 -16.91 1.22 -9.35
CA SER A 28 -17.46 -0.11 -9.68
C SER A 28 -17.86 -0.23 -11.15
N ARG A 29 -18.29 0.87 -11.77
CA ARG A 29 -18.76 0.96 -13.16
C ARG A 29 -17.64 1.29 -14.15
N VAL A 30 -16.43 1.62 -13.67
CA VAL A 30 -15.31 1.91 -14.58
C VAL A 30 -14.94 0.66 -15.36
N ASN A 31 -15.03 0.78 -16.67
CA ASN A 31 -14.78 -0.28 -17.63
C ASN A 31 -13.85 0.19 -18.75
N GLY A 32 -13.29 -0.76 -19.49
CA GLY A 32 -12.38 -0.50 -20.60
C GLY A 32 -10.97 -0.10 -20.15
N ALA A 33 -10.01 -0.41 -20.99
CA ALA A 33 -8.58 -0.24 -20.67
C ALA A 33 -8.21 1.20 -20.28
N ARG A 34 -8.72 2.19 -21.01
CA ARG A 34 -8.40 3.62 -20.76
C ARG A 34 -9.01 4.12 -19.46
N GLY A 35 -10.26 3.75 -19.15
CA GLY A 35 -10.93 4.13 -17.91
C GLY A 35 -10.23 3.51 -16.70
N LEU A 36 -9.90 2.23 -16.75
CA LEU A 36 -9.17 1.52 -15.71
C LEU A 36 -7.77 2.11 -15.50
N GLN A 37 -7.06 2.44 -16.58
CA GLN A 37 -5.75 3.11 -16.50
C GLN A 37 -5.85 4.47 -15.82
N ALA A 38 -6.81 5.30 -16.21
CA ALA A 38 -7.03 6.62 -15.61
C ALA A 38 -7.33 6.52 -14.11
N ALA A 39 -8.17 5.55 -13.72
CA ALA A 39 -8.52 5.29 -12.32
C ALA A 39 -7.31 4.84 -11.49
N VAL A 40 -6.53 3.87 -11.98
CA VAL A 40 -5.32 3.38 -11.30
C VAL A 40 -4.32 4.51 -11.10
N LEU A 41 -4.04 5.28 -12.16
CA LEU A 41 -3.12 6.41 -12.06
C LEU A 41 -3.64 7.49 -11.08
N ALA A 42 -4.95 7.75 -11.03
CA ALA A 42 -5.54 8.71 -10.10
C ALA A 42 -5.45 8.25 -8.63
N LEU A 43 -5.61 6.95 -8.37
CA LEU A 43 -5.45 6.37 -7.03
C LEU A 43 -4.01 6.50 -6.50
N LEU A 44 -3.02 6.47 -7.39
CA LEU A 44 -1.60 6.61 -7.05
C LEU A 44 -1.15 8.07 -6.89
N LEU A 45 -2.00 9.04 -7.28
CA LEU A 45 -1.65 10.46 -7.17
C LEU A 45 -1.51 10.87 -5.70
N PRO A 46 -0.38 11.49 -5.35
CA PRO A 46 -0.25 12.11 -4.04
C PRO A 46 -1.15 13.35 -3.94
N ALA A 47 -1.73 13.56 -2.77
CA ALA A 47 -2.48 14.77 -2.49
C ALA A 47 -1.58 16.01 -2.67
N GLY A 48 -2.14 17.09 -3.27
CA GLY A 48 -1.47 18.39 -3.38
C GLY A 48 -0.36 18.52 -4.44
N SER A 49 0.08 17.46 -5.10
CA SER A 49 1.13 17.56 -6.12
C SER A 49 0.60 18.04 -7.48
N ARG A 50 0.80 19.32 -7.80
CA ARG A 50 0.43 19.90 -9.09
C ARG A 50 1.19 19.25 -10.27
N ARG A 51 2.46 18.89 -10.06
CA ARG A 51 3.29 18.24 -11.10
C ARG A 51 2.77 16.84 -11.43
N ALA A 52 2.48 16.03 -10.41
CA ALA A 52 1.90 14.71 -10.62
C ALA A 52 0.50 14.79 -11.25
N ALA A 53 -0.33 15.74 -10.83
CA ALA A 53 -1.64 16.00 -11.43
C ALA A 53 -1.56 16.36 -12.91
N ARG A 54 -0.59 17.20 -13.29
CA ARG A 54 -0.35 17.57 -14.70
C ARG A 54 0.13 16.37 -15.52
N ALA A 55 1.05 15.57 -14.99
CA ALA A 55 1.49 14.33 -15.64
C ALA A 55 0.33 13.38 -15.87
N TRP A 56 -0.52 13.20 -14.85
CA TRP A 56 -1.74 12.41 -14.96
C TRP A 56 -2.68 12.92 -16.06
N GLN A 57 -2.89 14.24 -16.17
CA GLN A 57 -3.71 14.84 -17.23
C GLN A 57 -3.17 14.52 -18.61
N ILE A 58 -1.85 14.55 -18.80
CA ILE A 58 -1.20 14.20 -20.07
C ILE A 58 -1.46 12.72 -20.39
N GLU A 59 -1.27 11.83 -19.44
CA GLU A 59 -1.47 10.38 -19.64
C GLU A 59 -2.94 10.01 -19.92
N THR A 60 -3.89 10.81 -19.45
CA THR A 60 -5.34 10.52 -19.54
C THR A 60 -6.08 11.42 -20.52
N GLN A 61 -5.39 12.27 -21.29
CA GLN A 61 -6.00 13.24 -22.20
C GLN A 61 -6.97 12.62 -23.22
N ALA A 62 -6.73 11.37 -23.62
CA ALA A 62 -7.59 10.64 -24.55
C ALA A 62 -8.74 9.86 -23.87
N THR A 63 -8.90 10.01 -22.55
CA THR A 63 -9.93 9.30 -21.78
C THR A 63 -11.08 10.24 -21.47
N THR A 64 -12.24 9.98 -22.08
CA THR A 64 -13.45 10.75 -21.83
C THR A 64 -13.86 10.60 -20.35
N GLY A 65 -14.18 11.72 -19.70
CA GLY A 65 -14.61 11.72 -18.30
C GLY A 65 -13.49 11.52 -17.28
N ALA A 66 -12.20 11.52 -17.69
CA ALA A 66 -11.07 11.31 -16.76
C ALA A 66 -11.07 12.31 -15.61
N GLN A 67 -11.37 13.58 -15.85
CA GLN A 67 -11.39 14.61 -14.81
C GLN A 67 -12.48 14.35 -13.75
N ALA A 68 -13.71 14.00 -14.20
CA ALA A 68 -14.78 13.64 -13.28
C ALA A 68 -14.42 12.38 -12.46
N LEU A 69 -13.81 11.39 -13.09
CA LEU A 69 -13.30 10.20 -12.41
C LEU A 69 -12.29 10.56 -11.30
N ARG A 70 -11.36 11.46 -11.58
CA ARG A 70 -10.38 11.92 -10.59
C ARG A 70 -11.04 12.64 -9.42
N GLU A 71 -12.05 13.45 -9.68
CA GLU A 71 -12.84 14.16 -8.64
C GLU A 71 -13.58 13.17 -7.76
N HIS A 72 -14.18 12.12 -8.31
CA HIS A 72 -14.77 11.04 -7.54
C HIS A 72 -13.72 10.33 -6.66
N ILE A 73 -12.57 9.95 -7.23
CA ILE A 73 -11.48 9.30 -6.48
C ILE A 73 -10.95 10.17 -5.35
N ALA A 74 -10.92 11.49 -5.50
CA ALA A 74 -10.51 12.41 -4.45
C ALA A 74 -11.46 12.36 -3.23
N ASN A 75 -12.71 11.96 -3.41
CA ASN A 75 -13.71 11.81 -2.35
C ASN A 75 -13.65 10.45 -1.64
N LEU A 76 -12.84 9.50 -2.11
CA LEU A 76 -12.64 8.24 -1.40
C LEU A 76 -11.93 8.48 -0.06
N PRO A 77 -12.40 7.85 1.03
CA PRO A 77 -11.64 7.82 2.26
C PRO A 77 -10.27 7.17 2.03
N PRO A 78 -9.20 7.63 2.72
CA PRO A 78 -7.85 7.10 2.55
C PRO A 78 -7.79 5.58 2.62
N ALA A 79 -8.44 4.97 3.60
CA ALA A 79 -8.48 3.52 3.79
C ALA A 79 -9.18 2.75 2.64
N ALA A 80 -9.96 3.40 1.77
CA ALA A 80 -10.59 2.74 0.62
C ALA A 80 -9.72 2.76 -0.65
N ARG A 81 -8.69 3.60 -0.70
CA ARG A 81 -7.92 3.84 -1.94
C ARG A 81 -7.11 2.61 -2.37
N LEU A 82 -6.40 1.99 -1.43
CA LEU A 82 -5.58 0.80 -1.73
C LEU A 82 -6.44 -0.43 -2.08
N PRO A 83 -7.52 -0.77 -1.35
CA PRO A 83 -8.46 -1.82 -1.77
C PRO A 83 -9.01 -1.63 -3.20
N TRP A 84 -9.37 -0.41 -3.57
CA TRP A 84 -9.80 -0.11 -4.94
C TRP A 84 -8.68 -0.28 -5.97
N LEU A 85 -7.46 0.13 -5.64
CA LEU A 85 -6.30 -0.09 -6.51
C LEU A 85 -6.10 -1.58 -6.80
N GLU A 86 -6.16 -2.42 -5.77
CA GLU A 86 -6.03 -3.88 -5.92
C GLU A 86 -7.10 -4.47 -6.85
N VAL A 87 -8.36 -4.10 -6.66
CA VAL A 87 -9.47 -4.57 -7.51
C VAL A 87 -9.31 -4.13 -8.96
N LEU A 88 -8.92 -2.88 -9.19
CA LEU A 88 -8.71 -2.38 -10.56
C LEU A 88 -7.52 -3.05 -11.24
N LEU A 89 -6.44 -3.37 -10.49
CA LEU A 89 -5.31 -4.13 -11.01
C LEU A 89 -5.71 -5.56 -11.40
N VAL A 90 -6.57 -6.21 -10.62
CA VAL A 90 -7.13 -7.53 -10.98
C VAL A 90 -7.91 -7.46 -12.29
N ARG A 91 -8.74 -6.42 -12.49
CA ARG A 91 -9.47 -6.21 -13.75
C ARG A 91 -8.53 -5.98 -14.94
N LEU A 92 -7.41 -5.30 -14.72
CA LEU A 92 -6.41 -5.01 -15.74
C LEU A 92 -5.55 -6.23 -16.12
N ARG A 93 -5.45 -7.24 -15.27
CA ARG A 93 -4.74 -8.50 -15.61
C ARG A 93 -5.28 -9.16 -16.88
N GLY A 94 -6.59 -9.05 -17.13
CA GLY A 94 -7.23 -9.57 -18.33
C GLY A 94 -6.96 -8.80 -19.62
N GLN A 95 -6.28 -7.65 -19.55
CA GLN A 95 -5.94 -6.84 -20.72
C GLN A 95 -4.70 -7.38 -21.44
N ALA A 96 -4.56 -7.02 -22.72
CA ALA A 96 -3.40 -7.37 -23.52
C ALA A 96 -2.10 -6.91 -22.86
N LEU A 97 -1.02 -7.68 -23.02
CA LEU A 97 0.29 -7.38 -22.43
C LEU A 97 0.77 -5.96 -22.78
N ALA A 98 0.60 -5.54 -24.03
CA ALA A 98 0.97 -4.18 -24.47
C ALA A 98 0.24 -3.09 -23.66
N THR A 99 -1.05 -3.28 -23.36
CA THR A 99 -1.85 -2.35 -22.53
C THR A 99 -1.31 -2.30 -21.10
N ARG A 100 -0.97 -3.47 -20.53
CA ARG A 100 -0.40 -3.55 -19.19
C ARG A 100 0.98 -2.90 -19.09
N GLN A 101 1.82 -3.10 -20.10
CA GLN A 101 3.14 -2.46 -20.19
C GLN A 101 3.01 -0.94 -20.36
N ALA A 102 2.09 -0.46 -21.20
CA ALA A 102 1.81 0.97 -21.35
C ALA A 102 1.39 1.62 -20.02
N LEU A 103 0.57 0.94 -19.22
CA LEU A 103 0.20 1.42 -17.88
C LEU A 103 1.41 1.48 -16.94
N LEU A 104 2.28 0.47 -16.94
CA LEU A 104 3.50 0.51 -16.12
C LEU A 104 4.40 1.69 -16.48
N GLU A 105 4.57 1.98 -17.77
CA GLU A 105 5.34 3.14 -18.21
C GLU A 105 4.67 4.48 -17.86
N ALA A 106 3.34 4.58 -18.00
CA ALA A 106 2.58 5.75 -17.57
C ALA A 106 2.72 5.98 -16.04
N THR A 107 2.66 4.90 -15.26
CA THR A 107 2.87 4.96 -13.80
C THR A 107 4.25 5.51 -13.45
N ARG A 108 5.30 5.06 -14.12
CA ARG A 108 6.66 5.59 -13.92
C ARG A 108 6.72 7.10 -14.19
N ARG A 109 6.12 7.57 -15.30
CA ARG A 109 6.12 8.99 -15.64
C ARG A 109 5.37 9.82 -14.60
N VAL A 110 4.21 9.37 -14.15
CA VAL A 110 3.41 10.06 -13.12
C VAL A 110 4.14 10.10 -11.78
N MET A 111 4.76 8.99 -11.36
CA MET A 111 5.54 8.93 -10.13
C MET A 111 6.80 9.81 -10.21
N ALA A 112 7.52 9.78 -11.33
CA ALA A 112 8.73 10.56 -11.53
C ALA A 112 8.45 12.08 -11.57
N ALA A 113 7.29 12.50 -12.10
CA ALA A 113 6.90 13.90 -12.19
C ALA A 113 6.84 14.61 -10.83
N ARG A 114 6.71 13.85 -9.74
CA ARG A 114 6.72 14.39 -8.38
C ARG A 114 8.10 14.90 -7.95
N GLY A 115 9.17 14.36 -8.50
CA GLY A 115 10.56 14.69 -8.17
C GLY A 115 11.17 13.91 -7.00
N THR A 116 10.36 13.42 -6.06
CA THR A 116 10.80 12.58 -4.95
C THR A 116 9.99 11.29 -4.89
N VAL A 117 10.67 10.14 -4.74
CA VAL A 117 10.02 8.84 -4.59
C VAL A 117 9.91 8.53 -3.10
N ARG A 118 8.67 8.37 -2.62
CA ARG A 118 8.42 7.95 -1.24
C ARG A 118 8.64 6.44 -1.10
N PRO A 119 8.93 5.93 0.11
CA PRO A 119 9.01 4.49 0.35
C PRO A 119 7.76 3.73 -0.11
N ILE A 120 6.55 4.25 0.16
CA ILE A 120 5.28 3.66 -0.25
C ILE A 120 5.13 3.57 -1.78
N ASP A 121 5.67 4.53 -2.53
CA ASP A 121 5.61 4.53 -3.99
C ASP A 121 6.39 3.33 -4.57
N ARG A 122 7.47 2.89 -3.89
CA ARG A 122 8.22 1.68 -4.26
C ARG A 122 7.38 0.41 -4.08
N LEU A 123 6.63 0.31 -2.98
CA LEU A 123 5.72 -0.83 -2.76
C LEU A 123 4.59 -0.86 -3.80
N HIS A 124 3.97 0.28 -4.09
CA HIS A 124 2.98 0.38 -5.17
C HIS A 124 3.56 -0.08 -6.51
N TRP A 125 4.76 0.38 -6.83
CA TRP A 125 5.43 0.00 -8.07
C TRP A 125 5.70 -1.51 -8.14
N LEU A 126 6.22 -2.10 -7.06
CA LEU A 126 6.49 -3.54 -7.00
C LEU A 126 5.20 -4.35 -7.14
N MET A 127 4.12 -3.94 -6.46
CA MET A 127 2.81 -4.58 -6.58
C MET A 127 2.28 -4.49 -8.02
N MET A 128 2.35 -3.32 -8.65
CA MET A 128 1.92 -3.15 -10.04
C MET A 128 2.73 -4.03 -11.00
N ARG A 129 4.06 -4.09 -10.84
CA ARG A 129 4.91 -4.99 -11.63
C ARG A 129 4.52 -6.45 -11.46
N GLN A 130 4.24 -6.89 -10.23
CA GLN A 130 3.80 -8.25 -9.96
C GLN A 130 2.43 -8.55 -10.57
N CYS A 131 1.49 -7.60 -10.46
CA CYS A 131 0.15 -7.78 -10.98
C CYS A 131 0.04 -7.70 -12.50
N LEU A 132 0.78 -6.80 -13.13
CA LEU A 132 0.64 -6.46 -14.56
C LEU A 132 1.80 -6.97 -15.42
N GLY A 133 2.91 -7.36 -14.81
CA GLY A 133 4.05 -7.94 -15.50
C GLY A 133 3.75 -9.31 -16.14
N GLN A 134 4.75 -9.85 -16.79
CA GLN A 134 4.69 -11.25 -17.19
C GLN A 134 4.76 -12.13 -15.94
N ALA A 135 3.89 -13.13 -15.86
CA ALA A 135 3.93 -14.09 -14.78
C ALA A 135 5.31 -14.77 -14.77
N SER A 136 6.08 -14.53 -13.71
CA SER A 136 7.23 -15.38 -13.42
C SER A 136 6.68 -16.71 -12.93
N ALA A 137 7.14 -17.80 -13.49
CA ALA A 137 6.82 -19.12 -12.95
C ALA A 137 7.43 -19.21 -11.54
N ALA A 138 6.64 -18.92 -10.53
CA ALA A 138 7.04 -19.16 -9.17
C ALA A 138 7.20 -20.67 -8.98
N SER A 139 8.40 -21.12 -8.71
CA SER A 139 8.66 -22.49 -8.27
C SER A 139 7.90 -22.71 -6.99
N ALA A 140 6.81 -23.46 -7.07
CA ALA A 140 6.08 -23.93 -5.90
C ALA A 140 6.98 -24.92 -5.16
N GLN A 141 7.76 -24.43 -4.21
CA GLN A 141 8.47 -25.30 -3.28
C GLN A 141 7.49 -25.77 -2.22
N ALA A 142 7.15 -27.04 -2.29
CA ALA A 142 6.37 -27.73 -1.29
C ALA A 142 7.22 -27.96 -0.04
N ALA A 143 7.17 -27.01 0.91
CA ALA A 143 7.68 -27.24 2.26
C ALA A 143 6.52 -27.14 3.25
N ALA A 144 6.31 -28.19 3.99
CA ALA A 144 5.21 -28.34 4.96
C ALA A 144 5.49 -27.61 6.29
N GLN A 145 6.50 -26.74 6.38
CA GLN A 145 6.88 -26.08 7.62
C GLN A 145 6.36 -24.66 7.67
N SER A 146 5.51 -24.36 8.65
CA SER A 146 5.06 -23.01 8.99
C SER A 146 5.98 -22.32 10.02
N ASP A 147 6.92 -23.06 10.62
CA ASP A 147 7.82 -22.55 11.64
C ASP A 147 8.91 -21.64 11.02
N LEU A 148 8.96 -20.41 11.51
CA LEU A 148 9.96 -19.40 11.12
C LEU A 148 11.22 -19.43 11.99
N SER A 149 11.21 -20.15 13.10
CA SER A 149 12.32 -20.12 14.09
C SER A 149 13.61 -20.72 13.52
N HIS A 150 13.48 -21.60 12.55
CA HIS A 150 14.59 -22.34 11.94
C HIS A 150 14.89 -21.88 10.50
N LEU A 151 14.57 -20.65 10.14
CA LEU A 151 14.96 -20.11 8.84
C LEU A 151 16.48 -20.10 8.69
N PRO A 152 17.01 -20.41 7.49
CA PRO A 152 18.41 -20.21 7.15
C PRO A 152 18.84 -18.75 7.40
N ALA A 153 20.10 -18.53 7.75
CA ALA A 153 20.62 -17.18 8.00
C ALA A 153 20.47 -16.23 6.81
N THR A 154 20.50 -16.75 5.59
CA THR A 154 20.24 -16.00 4.35
C THR A 154 18.82 -15.46 4.31
N ASP A 155 17.83 -16.28 4.68
CA ASP A 155 16.42 -15.89 4.68
C ASP A 155 16.14 -14.90 5.82
N VAL A 156 16.75 -15.12 7.00
CA VAL A 156 16.68 -14.13 8.10
C VAL A 156 17.26 -12.79 7.68
N LEU A 157 18.35 -12.77 6.91
CA LEU A 157 18.91 -11.53 6.38
C LEU A 157 17.97 -10.85 5.38
N ALA A 158 17.25 -11.61 4.55
CA ALA A 158 16.23 -11.07 3.66
C ALA A 158 15.08 -10.44 4.44
N VAL A 159 14.58 -11.13 5.49
CA VAL A 159 13.58 -10.58 6.40
C VAL A 159 14.08 -9.27 7.03
N ALA A 160 15.31 -9.24 7.53
CA ALA A 160 15.89 -8.06 8.16
C ALA A 160 15.97 -6.86 7.20
N ARG A 161 16.41 -7.08 5.96
CA ARG A 161 16.47 -6.02 4.92
C ARG A 161 15.08 -5.48 4.59
N TYR A 162 14.09 -6.35 4.44
CA TYR A 162 12.72 -5.95 4.14
C TYR A 162 12.08 -5.22 5.33
N CYS A 163 12.27 -5.71 6.56
CA CYS A 163 11.83 -5.03 7.78
C CYS A 163 12.50 -3.66 7.95
N ALA A 164 13.79 -3.53 7.67
CA ALA A 164 14.47 -2.24 7.71
C ALA A 164 13.90 -1.25 6.67
N PHE A 165 13.43 -1.72 5.52
CA PHE A 165 12.71 -0.89 4.57
C PHE A 165 11.33 -0.49 5.09
N LEU A 166 10.54 -1.44 5.62
CA LEU A 166 9.21 -1.18 6.18
C LEU A 166 9.27 -0.23 7.38
N SER A 167 10.33 -0.26 8.17
CA SER A 167 10.50 0.60 9.35
C SER A 167 10.46 2.10 9.03
N ARG A 168 10.63 2.48 7.77
CA ARG A 168 10.46 3.86 7.28
C ARG A 168 9.00 4.31 7.22
N MET A 169 8.06 3.37 7.31
CA MET A 169 6.62 3.61 7.18
C MET A 169 5.83 3.05 8.36
N VAL A 170 6.44 2.16 9.16
CA VAL A 170 5.81 1.46 10.29
C VAL A 170 6.76 1.56 11.49
N PRO A 171 6.26 1.91 12.68
CA PRO A 171 4.96 2.51 12.97
C PRO A 171 4.94 4.01 12.64
N VAL A 172 3.79 4.51 12.20
CA VAL A 172 3.55 5.96 12.09
C VAL A 172 2.64 6.35 13.24
N GLU A 173 3.02 7.35 14.00
CA GLU A 173 2.16 7.91 15.04
C GLU A 173 1.02 8.70 14.38
N LEU A 174 -0.22 8.41 14.81
CA LEU A 174 -1.34 9.29 14.55
C LEU A 174 -1.11 10.54 15.42
N HIS A 175 -0.83 11.68 14.80
CA HIS A 175 -0.94 12.95 15.49
C HIS A 175 -2.44 13.25 15.65
N ASP A 176 -2.85 13.60 16.87
CA ASP A 176 -4.23 14.01 17.18
C ASP A 176 -4.62 15.34 16.51
N ASP A 177 -3.71 15.98 15.80
CA ASP A 177 -3.98 17.22 15.07
C ASP A 177 -4.75 16.90 13.79
N ALA A 178 -6.05 17.17 13.82
CA ALA A 178 -6.97 17.04 12.69
C ALA A 178 -6.56 17.81 11.42
N ASN A 179 -5.47 18.54 11.45
CA ASN A 179 -4.90 19.34 10.36
C ASN A 179 -3.54 18.83 9.84
N ALA A 180 -3.01 17.74 10.37
CA ALA A 180 -1.73 17.19 9.88
C ALA A 180 -1.92 16.51 8.52
N THR A 181 -1.85 17.28 7.45
CA THR A 181 -1.85 16.81 6.05
C THR A 181 -0.50 16.20 5.64
N GLU A 182 0.51 16.27 6.50
CA GLU A 182 1.83 15.68 6.27
C GLU A 182 2.02 14.47 7.18
N VAL A 183 2.23 13.32 6.56
CA VAL A 183 2.80 12.14 7.22
C VAL A 183 4.21 12.53 7.63
N THR A 184 4.38 12.94 8.87
CA THR A 184 5.71 13.19 9.43
C THR A 184 6.55 11.92 9.31
N ALA A 185 7.81 12.07 8.93
CA ALA A 185 8.76 10.98 8.87
C ALA A 185 8.68 10.18 10.18
N THR A 186 8.61 8.86 10.06
CA THR A 186 8.62 7.95 11.21
C THR A 186 9.78 8.32 12.11
N ASP A 187 9.55 8.49 13.40
CA ASP A 187 10.63 8.73 14.37
C ASP A 187 11.63 7.58 14.28
N ALA A 188 12.91 7.91 14.17
CA ALA A 188 13.99 6.92 14.05
C ALA A 188 14.01 5.93 15.23
N ALA A 189 13.68 6.39 16.45
CA ALA A 189 13.58 5.53 17.62
C ALA A 189 12.41 4.55 17.53
N ALA A 190 11.24 5.01 17.07
CA ALA A 190 10.06 4.17 16.84
C ALA A 190 10.29 3.15 15.72
N SER A 191 10.96 3.55 14.65
CA SER A 191 11.38 2.67 13.56
C SER A 191 12.30 1.55 14.04
N ALA A 192 13.32 1.90 14.82
CA ALA A 192 14.27 0.95 15.38
C ALA A 192 13.58 -0.01 16.36
N ALA A 193 12.68 0.48 17.20
CA ALA A 193 11.91 -0.34 18.14
C ALA A 193 11.01 -1.34 17.43
N TRP A 194 10.28 -0.91 16.39
CA TRP A 194 9.49 -1.82 15.58
C TRP A 194 10.35 -2.88 14.89
N TYR A 195 11.45 -2.46 14.27
CA TYR A 195 12.40 -3.37 13.63
C TYR A 195 12.93 -4.43 14.61
N ALA A 196 13.35 -4.03 15.80
CA ALA A 196 13.80 -4.95 16.84
C ALA A 196 12.71 -5.96 17.22
N SER A 197 11.46 -5.52 17.39
CA SER A 197 10.33 -6.41 17.66
C SER A 197 10.05 -7.36 16.53
N ALA A 198 10.09 -6.89 15.28
CA ALA A 198 9.88 -7.72 14.10
C ALA A 198 10.96 -8.80 13.94
N MET A 199 12.19 -8.52 14.40
CA MET A 199 13.33 -9.43 14.31
C MET A 199 13.57 -10.27 15.57
N ALA A 200 12.86 -10.02 16.67
CA ALA A 200 13.11 -10.61 17.99
C ALA A 200 13.14 -12.16 17.99
N ARG A 201 12.36 -12.80 17.11
CA ARG A 201 12.31 -14.26 16.98
C ARG A 201 13.67 -14.88 16.68
N TRP A 202 14.50 -14.20 15.89
CA TRP A 202 15.79 -14.72 15.42
C TRP A 202 17.00 -14.21 16.19
N GLU A 203 16.83 -13.18 17.03
CA GLU A 203 17.91 -12.57 17.79
C GLU A 203 18.76 -13.55 18.61
N PRO A 204 18.18 -14.58 19.28
CA PRO A 204 18.95 -15.54 20.05
C PRO A 204 19.90 -16.42 19.23
N HIS A 205 19.63 -16.59 17.94
CA HIS A 205 20.32 -17.57 17.09
C HIS A 205 21.04 -16.97 15.87
N ASN A 206 20.82 -15.69 15.60
CA ASN A 206 21.38 -15.01 14.44
C ASN A 206 21.93 -13.64 14.83
N ASN A 207 23.02 -13.25 14.18
CA ASN A 207 23.52 -11.88 14.29
C ASN A 207 22.63 -10.97 13.41
N ILE A 208 21.62 -10.35 14.02
CA ILE A 208 20.69 -9.46 13.33
C ILE A 208 21.43 -8.17 12.94
N PRO A 209 21.41 -7.78 11.64
CA PRO A 209 22.04 -6.54 11.20
C PRO A 209 21.31 -5.33 11.79
N PRO A 210 21.97 -4.17 11.89
CA PRO A 210 21.32 -2.93 12.31
C PRO A 210 20.20 -2.55 11.33
N CYS A 211 19.21 -1.79 11.81
CA CYS A 211 18.10 -1.28 11.01
C CYS A 211 18.60 -0.25 9.97
N ALA A 212 19.07 -0.75 8.84
CA ALA A 212 19.55 0.06 7.71
C ALA A 212 18.73 -0.27 6.47
N PRO A 213 17.86 0.66 6.00
CA PRO A 213 17.03 0.43 4.84
C PRO A 213 17.90 0.14 3.60
N PRO A 214 17.57 -0.92 2.84
CA PRO A 214 18.30 -1.27 1.63
C PRO A 214 18.08 -0.22 0.52
N ASP A 215 18.96 -0.21 -0.47
CA ASP A 215 18.70 0.43 -1.75
C ASP A 215 17.60 -0.30 -2.53
N ILE A 216 17.31 0.15 -3.76
CA ILE A 216 16.22 -0.43 -4.54
C ILE A 216 16.51 -1.87 -4.98
N ASP A 217 17.75 -2.17 -5.31
CA ASP A 217 18.15 -3.50 -5.75
C ASP A 217 18.15 -4.48 -4.58
N GLY A 218 18.64 -4.06 -3.42
CA GLY A 218 18.57 -4.82 -2.18
C GLY A 218 17.13 -5.08 -1.72
N LEU A 219 16.22 -4.12 -1.92
CA LEU A 219 14.79 -4.32 -1.64
C LEU A 219 14.16 -5.37 -2.56
N VAL A 220 14.45 -5.27 -3.87
CA VAL A 220 13.93 -6.24 -4.85
C VAL A 220 14.46 -7.63 -4.57
N GLN A 221 15.76 -7.76 -4.26
CA GLN A 221 16.37 -9.04 -3.91
C GLN A 221 15.74 -9.61 -2.64
N ALA A 222 15.62 -8.82 -1.57
CA ALA A 222 14.99 -9.27 -0.33
C ALA A 222 13.55 -9.75 -0.56
N LEU A 223 12.76 -9.01 -1.35
CA LEU A 223 11.41 -9.43 -1.70
C LEU A 223 11.39 -10.76 -2.46
N GLN A 224 12.28 -10.97 -3.43
CA GLN A 224 12.37 -12.24 -4.16
C GLN A 224 12.71 -13.41 -3.24
N GLU A 225 13.65 -13.22 -2.31
CA GLU A 225 13.99 -14.21 -1.30
C GLU A 225 12.81 -14.53 -0.37
N LEU A 226 12.05 -13.51 0.06
CA LEU A 226 10.84 -13.70 0.87
C LEU A 226 9.72 -14.41 0.10
N GLN A 227 9.58 -14.14 -1.19
CA GLN A 227 8.62 -14.83 -2.06
C GLN A 227 9.00 -16.30 -2.31
N ALA A 228 10.27 -16.65 -2.15
CA ALA A 228 10.76 -18.03 -2.22
C ALA A 228 10.51 -18.83 -0.92
N LEU A 229 10.15 -18.18 0.19
CA LEU A 229 9.75 -18.87 1.41
C LEU A 229 8.54 -19.77 1.16
N ALA A 230 8.42 -20.82 1.97
CA ALA A 230 7.26 -21.70 1.91
C ALA A 230 5.96 -20.90 2.05
N TRP A 231 4.95 -21.27 1.29
CA TRP A 231 3.68 -20.54 1.26
C TRP A 231 3.01 -20.41 2.64
N MET A 232 3.23 -21.38 3.56
CA MET A 232 2.73 -21.33 4.94
C MET A 232 3.52 -20.39 5.84
N GLN A 233 4.78 -20.09 5.53
CA GLN A 233 5.64 -19.21 6.32
C GLN A 233 5.30 -17.74 6.09
N ARG A 234 4.89 -17.36 4.88
CA ARG A 234 4.59 -15.98 4.49
C ARG A 234 3.45 -15.36 5.31
N PRO A 235 2.30 -16.04 5.55
CA PRO A 235 1.25 -15.53 6.42
C PRO A 235 1.67 -15.36 7.89
N VAL A 236 2.53 -16.25 8.39
CA VAL A 236 3.06 -16.11 9.75
C VAL A 236 3.94 -14.88 9.86
N LEU A 237 4.82 -14.66 8.89
CA LEU A 237 5.68 -13.49 8.83
C LEU A 237 4.85 -12.19 8.75
N ALA A 238 3.86 -12.14 7.87
CA ALA A 238 2.97 -10.98 7.72
C ALA A 238 2.21 -10.67 9.03
N ARG A 239 1.73 -11.69 9.73
CA ARG A 239 1.06 -11.54 11.03
C ARG A 239 2.01 -11.00 12.10
N ASP A 240 3.24 -11.51 12.14
CA ASP A 240 4.25 -11.04 13.11
C ASP A 240 4.53 -9.54 12.90
N TRP A 241 4.65 -9.08 11.66
CA TRP A 241 4.83 -7.66 11.35
C TRP A 241 3.65 -6.78 11.79
N VAL A 242 2.42 -7.24 11.56
CA VAL A 242 1.21 -6.52 11.99
C VAL A 242 1.13 -6.48 13.51
N THR A 243 1.41 -7.60 14.19
CA THR A 243 1.42 -7.68 15.65
C THR A 243 2.43 -6.72 16.25
N ALA A 244 3.67 -6.72 15.72
CA ALA A 244 4.69 -5.79 16.16
C ALA A 244 4.29 -4.32 15.91
N ALA A 245 3.65 -4.02 14.76
CA ALA A 245 3.19 -2.67 14.45
C ALA A 245 2.12 -2.19 15.44
N LEU A 246 1.17 -3.04 15.80
CA LEU A 246 0.13 -2.72 16.78
C LEU A 246 0.69 -2.53 18.19
N GLN A 247 1.70 -3.30 18.58
CA GLN A 247 2.38 -3.16 19.88
C GLN A 247 3.09 -1.80 20.02
N HIS A 248 3.62 -1.27 18.92
CA HIS A 248 4.30 0.03 18.87
C HIS A 248 3.40 1.19 18.48
N SER A 249 2.12 0.94 18.21
CA SER A 249 1.15 1.99 17.86
C SER A 249 0.49 2.55 19.12
N ARG A 250 0.21 3.85 19.10
CA ARG A 250 -0.62 4.46 20.14
C ARG A 250 -2.06 3.93 20.02
N HIS A 251 -2.63 3.56 21.15
CA HIS A 251 -4.01 3.07 21.24
C HIS A 251 -4.32 1.80 20.42
N GLY A 252 -3.30 1.02 20.01
CA GLY A 252 -3.49 -0.21 19.22
C GLY A 252 -4.11 0.05 17.84
N ARG A 253 -3.90 1.23 17.25
CA ARG A 253 -4.41 1.62 15.92
C ARG A 253 -3.27 2.02 15.00
N LEU A 254 -3.32 1.54 13.77
CA LEU A 254 -2.36 1.90 12.74
C LEU A 254 -2.78 3.21 12.04
N ALA A 255 -1.82 4.03 11.65
CA ALA A 255 -2.05 5.08 10.67
C ALA A 255 -2.28 4.47 9.29
N ASP A 256 -3.03 5.16 8.41
CA ASP A 256 -3.34 4.68 7.06
C ASP A 256 -2.06 4.32 6.28
N ALA A 257 -1.01 5.13 6.37
CA ALA A 257 0.25 4.86 5.67
C ALA A 257 0.94 3.56 6.15
N ALA A 258 0.90 3.27 7.45
CA ALA A 258 1.45 2.03 8.00
C ALA A 258 0.60 0.83 7.60
N ALA A 259 -0.72 0.94 7.69
CA ALA A 259 -1.65 -0.09 7.27
C ALA A 259 -1.49 -0.41 5.78
N ASP A 260 -1.39 0.59 4.92
CA ASP A 260 -1.18 0.42 3.48
C ASP A 260 0.17 -0.25 3.17
N ALA A 261 1.25 0.12 3.87
CA ALA A 261 2.55 -0.53 3.69
C ALA A 261 2.51 -2.02 4.05
N LEU A 262 1.84 -2.37 5.14
CA LEU A 262 1.66 -3.76 5.58
C LEU A 262 0.75 -4.53 4.62
N ARG A 263 -0.34 -3.93 4.15
CA ARG A 263 -1.25 -4.55 3.18
C ARG A 263 -0.55 -4.82 1.85
N LEU A 264 0.20 -3.86 1.33
CA LEU A 264 1.02 -4.04 0.12
C LEU A 264 2.04 -5.17 0.30
N SER A 265 2.64 -5.28 1.48
CA SER A 265 3.57 -6.38 1.79
C SER A 265 2.88 -7.73 1.81
N CYS A 266 1.65 -7.83 2.36
CA CYS A 266 0.85 -9.05 2.27
C CYS A 266 0.56 -9.42 0.81
N ALA A 267 0.15 -8.45 -0.01
CA ALA A 267 -0.12 -8.68 -1.43
C ALA A 267 1.14 -9.13 -2.20
N LEU A 268 2.29 -8.52 -1.94
CA LEU A 268 3.58 -8.89 -2.53
C LEU A 268 4.05 -10.30 -2.13
N LEU A 269 3.75 -10.73 -0.91
CA LEU A 269 4.04 -12.07 -0.41
C LEU A 269 2.97 -13.10 -0.79
N GLU A 270 1.92 -12.70 -1.51
CA GLU A 270 0.76 -13.57 -1.80
C GLU A 270 0.16 -14.19 -0.52
N SER A 271 0.18 -13.42 0.57
CA SER A 271 -0.31 -13.80 1.88
C SER A 271 -1.72 -13.24 2.11
N PRO A 272 -2.62 -13.98 2.74
CA PRO A 272 -3.89 -13.43 3.19
C PRO A 272 -3.67 -12.29 4.18
N LEU A 273 -4.61 -11.35 4.19
CA LEU A 273 -4.57 -10.20 5.09
C LEU A 273 -4.80 -10.66 6.53
N PRO A 274 -3.94 -10.33 7.50
CA PRO A 274 -4.18 -10.61 8.91
C PRO A 274 -5.46 -9.92 9.40
N PRO A 275 -6.29 -10.59 10.23
CA PRO A 275 -7.58 -10.06 10.70
C PRO A 275 -7.48 -8.69 11.39
N GLU A 276 -6.38 -8.47 12.10
CA GLU A 276 -6.11 -7.20 12.78
C GLU A 276 -5.93 -6.05 11.79
N LEU A 277 -5.27 -6.32 10.68
CA LEU A 277 -5.07 -5.35 9.60
C LEU A 277 -6.36 -5.17 8.79
N GLU A 278 -7.12 -6.24 8.56
CA GLU A 278 -8.41 -6.16 7.87
C GLU A 278 -9.38 -5.23 8.60
N ARG A 279 -9.42 -5.30 9.94
CA ARG A 279 -10.27 -4.40 10.77
C ARG A 279 -9.98 -2.92 10.56
N HIS A 280 -8.74 -2.55 10.22
CA HIS A 280 -8.39 -1.16 9.91
C HIS A 280 -9.25 -0.62 8.76
N TYR A 281 -9.47 -1.43 7.73
CA TYR A 281 -10.21 -1.04 6.53
C TYR A 281 -11.73 -1.09 6.70
N GLN A 282 -12.24 -1.84 7.69
CA GLN A 282 -13.69 -1.91 7.97
C GLN A 282 -14.32 -0.57 8.34
N GLY A 283 -13.53 0.39 8.85
CA GLY A 283 -13.99 1.76 9.09
C GLY A 283 -14.45 2.51 7.83
N ALA A 284 -14.03 2.06 6.65
CA ALA A 284 -14.43 2.59 5.35
C ALA A 284 -15.35 1.63 4.57
N ALA A 285 -16.03 0.68 5.26
CA ALA A 285 -16.77 -0.43 4.63
C ALA A 285 -17.75 0.00 3.54
N GLU A 286 -18.42 1.15 3.68
CA GLU A 286 -19.39 1.68 2.70
C GLU A 286 -18.74 2.15 1.39
N ALA A 287 -17.45 2.43 1.40
CA ALA A 287 -16.67 2.88 0.25
C ALA A 287 -15.69 1.81 -0.25
N LEU A 288 -15.67 0.62 0.34
CA LEU A 288 -14.84 -0.49 -0.11
C LEU A 288 -15.42 -1.14 -1.38
N PRO A 289 -14.58 -1.76 -2.20
CA PRO A 289 -15.06 -2.59 -3.30
C PRO A 289 -15.84 -3.80 -2.76
N SER A 290 -16.97 -4.11 -3.40
CA SER A 290 -17.79 -5.28 -3.09
C SER A 290 -17.19 -6.57 -3.66
#